data_5ad6066965c1e8301e4f3a43169b4a4a
#
_entry.id   5ad6066965c1e8301e4f3a43169b4a4a
#
_cell.length_a   1.000
_cell.length_b   1.000
_cell.length_c   1.000
_cell.angle_alpha   90.00
_cell.angle_beta   90.00
_cell.angle_gamma   90.00
#
_symmetry.space_group_name_H-M   'P 1'
#
loop_
_entity.id
_entity.type
_entity.pdbx_description
1 polymer ?
#
loop_
_entity_poly.entity_id
_entity_poly.type
_entity_poly.pdbx_seq_one_letter_code
_entity_poly.pdbx_strand_id
1 'polypeptide(L)'
;MQQYLRKATIEDMDLLFQWANDSVVRKNSFSTAEISHEEHMKWYHNLLKREDCMQYIYMDGDCPVGQVRITLKDDEAKIGYSICAEKRALGYGAKLLALISKKVWEDFPHVKKVYGEVKPENTASQKAFLHAGYTETYRVFEVTKGKGCN
;
A
#
# COMPACT_ATOMS: atom_id res chain seq x y z
N MET A 1 20.52 4.90 10.12
CA MET A 1 20.17 5.34 8.76
C MET A 1 18.81 5.97 8.78
N GLN A 2 18.64 7.04 8.04
CA GLN A 2 17.36 7.74 7.99
C GLN A 2 16.36 7.01 7.12
N GLN A 3 15.13 6.89 7.62
CA GLN A 3 14.01 6.33 6.87
C GLN A 3 13.12 7.47 6.37
N TYR A 4 12.71 7.39 5.12
CA TYR A 4 11.91 8.44 4.49
C TYR A 4 11.12 7.90 3.31
N LEU A 5 10.15 8.70 2.86
CA LEU A 5 9.36 8.43 1.67
C LEU A 5 9.81 9.36 0.54
N ARG A 6 10.02 8.80 -0.64
CA ARG A 6 10.24 9.59 -1.85
C ARG A 6 9.17 9.27 -2.88
N LYS A 7 8.88 10.21 -3.74
CA LYS A 7 7.94 9.96 -4.84
C LYS A 7 8.54 8.96 -5.81
N ALA A 8 7.74 8.00 -6.25
CA ALA A 8 8.14 7.05 -7.26
C ALA A 8 8.19 7.72 -8.64
N THR A 9 9.09 7.24 -9.50
CA THR A 9 9.25 7.71 -10.86
C THR A 9 9.10 6.55 -11.82
N ILE A 10 9.18 6.82 -13.11
CA ILE A 10 9.12 5.77 -14.13
C ILE A 10 10.26 4.75 -13.96
N GLU A 11 11.36 5.15 -13.38
CA GLU A 11 12.51 4.28 -13.14
C GLU A 11 12.25 3.21 -12.08
N ASP A 12 11.22 3.39 -11.26
CA ASP A 12 10.84 2.43 -10.22
C ASP A 12 9.90 1.33 -10.72
N MET A 13 9.52 1.36 -12.00
CA MET A 13 8.50 0.46 -12.55
C MET A 13 8.83 -1.02 -12.34
N ASP A 14 10.06 -1.42 -12.64
CA ASP A 14 10.45 -2.83 -12.52
C ASP A 14 10.50 -3.29 -11.06
N LEU A 15 10.99 -2.46 -10.17
CA LEU A 15 11.01 -2.76 -8.74
C LEU A 15 9.60 -2.96 -8.21
N LEU A 16 8.69 -2.05 -8.55
CA LEU A 16 7.29 -2.13 -8.13
C LEU A 16 6.59 -3.35 -8.74
N PHE A 17 6.95 -3.71 -9.96
CA PHE A 17 6.43 -4.92 -10.61
C PHE A 17 6.85 -6.18 -9.84
N GLN A 18 8.12 -6.30 -9.49
CA GLN A 18 8.63 -7.43 -8.71
C GLN A 18 7.91 -7.53 -7.36
N TRP A 19 7.78 -6.40 -6.67
CA TRP A 19 7.11 -6.37 -5.37
C TRP A 19 5.62 -6.71 -5.48
N ALA A 20 4.95 -6.25 -6.52
CA ALA A 20 3.53 -6.52 -6.72
C ALA A 20 3.24 -8.00 -6.94
N ASN A 21 4.16 -8.73 -7.56
CA ASN A 21 4.00 -10.17 -7.82
C ASN A 21 4.65 -11.07 -6.76
N ASP A 22 5.15 -10.51 -5.68
CA ASP A 22 5.57 -11.30 -4.53
C ASP A 22 4.38 -12.13 -4.04
N SER A 23 4.61 -13.41 -3.72
CA SER A 23 3.54 -14.34 -3.39
C SER A 23 2.72 -13.91 -2.16
N VAL A 24 3.38 -13.34 -1.16
CA VAL A 24 2.69 -12.84 0.04
C VAL A 24 1.85 -11.62 -0.30
N VAL A 25 2.37 -10.71 -1.13
CA VAL A 25 1.63 -9.53 -1.58
C VAL A 25 0.38 -9.95 -2.36
N ARG A 26 0.50 -10.90 -3.28
CA ARG A 26 -0.67 -11.40 -4.03
C ARG A 26 -1.70 -12.04 -3.13
N LYS A 27 -1.26 -12.85 -2.19
CA LYS A 27 -2.16 -13.51 -1.22
C LYS A 27 -2.95 -12.48 -0.39
N ASN A 28 -2.31 -11.41 0.03
CA ASN A 28 -2.91 -10.39 0.90
C ASN A 28 -3.60 -9.26 0.13
N SER A 29 -3.53 -9.26 -1.19
CA SER A 29 -4.23 -8.30 -2.03
C SER A 29 -5.67 -8.75 -2.29
N PHE A 30 -6.56 -7.78 -2.54
CA PHE A 30 -7.95 -8.10 -2.84
C PHE A 30 -8.10 -8.81 -4.17
N SER A 31 -7.19 -8.58 -5.12
CA SER A 31 -7.04 -9.39 -6.31
C SER A 31 -5.76 -10.22 -6.18
N THR A 32 -5.89 -11.53 -6.15
CA THR A 32 -4.77 -12.43 -5.88
C THR A 32 -4.07 -12.95 -7.14
N ALA A 33 -4.62 -12.66 -8.32
CA ALA A 33 -4.05 -13.12 -9.58
C ALA A 33 -2.68 -12.48 -9.85
N GLU A 34 -1.80 -13.25 -10.47
CA GLU A 34 -0.50 -12.74 -10.93
C GLU A 34 -0.69 -11.62 -11.96
N ILE A 35 0.14 -10.60 -11.88
CA ILE A 35 0.07 -9.43 -12.76
C ILE A 35 1.12 -9.61 -13.87
N SER A 36 0.71 -9.49 -15.15
CA SER A 36 1.67 -9.53 -16.25
C SER A 36 2.48 -8.24 -16.32
N HIS A 37 3.68 -8.32 -16.88
CA HIS A 37 4.54 -7.16 -17.05
C HIS A 37 3.84 -6.07 -17.88
N GLU A 38 3.16 -6.47 -18.95
CA GLU A 38 2.47 -5.54 -19.84
C GLU A 38 1.32 -4.81 -19.12
N GLU A 39 0.51 -5.55 -18.35
CA GLU A 39 -0.57 -4.95 -17.57
C GLU A 39 -0.03 -3.96 -16.54
N HIS A 40 1.04 -4.35 -15.84
CA HIS A 40 1.67 -3.50 -14.83
C HIS A 40 2.22 -2.22 -15.46
N MET A 41 2.89 -2.35 -16.61
CA MET A 41 3.46 -1.21 -17.33
C MET A 41 2.38 -0.19 -17.70
N LYS A 42 1.27 -0.66 -18.28
CA LYS A 42 0.15 0.21 -18.65
C LYS A 42 -0.46 0.88 -17.43
N TRP A 43 -0.69 0.09 -16.39
CA TRP A 43 -1.25 0.59 -15.14
C TRP A 43 -0.35 1.66 -14.51
N TYR A 44 0.95 1.40 -14.47
CA TYR A 44 1.89 2.32 -13.83
C TYR A 44 2.03 3.63 -14.60
N HIS A 45 2.09 3.57 -15.93
CA HIS A 45 2.11 4.78 -16.76
C HIS A 45 0.87 5.64 -16.51
N ASN A 46 -0.30 5.00 -16.40
CA ASN A 46 -1.55 5.73 -16.11
C ASN A 46 -1.54 6.30 -14.70
N LEU A 47 -1.03 5.53 -13.74
CA LEU A 47 -0.95 5.97 -12.35
C LEU A 47 -0.14 7.26 -12.21
N LEU A 48 1.00 7.34 -12.88
CA LEU A 48 1.88 8.50 -12.80
C LEU A 48 1.25 9.77 -13.35
N LYS A 49 0.21 9.65 -14.18
CA LYS A 49 -0.52 10.78 -14.75
C LYS A 49 -1.73 11.21 -13.93
N ARG A 50 -2.16 10.40 -12.97
CA ARG A 50 -3.35 10.69 -12.18
C ARG A 50 -3.05 11.73 -11.10
N GLU A 51 -3.97 12.68 -10.94
CA GLU A 51 -3.88 13.69 -9.89
C GLU A 51 -4.41 13.20 -8.55
N ASP A 52 -5.24 12.15 -8.57
CA ASP A 52 -5.86 11.60 -7.36
C ASP A 52 -5.06 10.46 -6.73
N CYS A 53 -3.90 10.12 -7.30
CA CYS A 53 -3.05 9.05 -6.81
C CYS A 53 -1.60 9.50 -6.66
N MET A 54 -0.93 8.95 -5.66
CA MET A 54 0.50 9.17 -5.47
C MET A 54 1.15 7.87 -5.02
N GLN A 55 2.27 7.53 -5.66
CA GLN A 55 3.07 6.36 -5.31
C GLN A 55 4.36 6.84 -4.65
N TYR A 56 4.66 6.28 -3.49
CA TYR A 56 5.92 6.54 -2.78
C TYR A 56 6.73 5.27 -2.64
N ILE A 57 8.04 5.43 -2.64
CA ILE A 57 8.98 4.37 -2.26
C ILE A 57 9.46 4.67 -0.84
N TYR A 58 9.43 3.66 0.00
CA TYR A 58 9.91 3.75 1.38
C TYR A 58 11.37 3.36 1.41
N MET A 59 12.20 4.30 1.82
CA MET A 59 13.65 4.17 1.81
C MET A 59 14.20 4.03 3.22
N ASP A 60 15.20 3.17 3.37
CA ASP A 60 16.06 3.13 4.56
C ASP A 60 17.47 3.47 4.08
N GLY A 61 17.90 4.72 4.25
CA GLY A 61 19.08 5.23 3.60
C GLY A 61 18.93 5.14 2.08
N ASP A 62 19.85 4.46 1.41
CA ASP A 62 19.83 4.28 -0.05
C ASP A 62 19.11 3.00 -0.47
N CYS A 63 18.55 2.23 0.48
CA CYS A 63 17.91 0.95 0.21
C CYS A 63 16.40 1.10 0.15
N PRO A 64 15.75 0.80 -0.98
CA PRO A 64 14.29 0.73 -1.01
C PRO A 64 13.81 -0.51 -0.27
N VAL A 65 12.91 -0.32 0.70
CA VAL A 65 12.44 -1.40 1.56
C VAL A 65 10.94 -1.64 1.47
N GLY A 66 10.19 -0.77 0.81
CA GLY A 66 8.76 -0.92 0.66
C GLY A 66 8.16 0.16 -0.21
N GLN A 67 6.84 0.11 -0.36
CA GLN A 67 6.11 1.09 -1.14
C GLN A 67 4.78 1.39 -0.47
N VAL A 68 4.25 2.57 -0.75
CA VAL A 68 2.89 2.93 -0.35
C VAL A 68 2.27 3.78 -1.45
N ARG A 69 1.03 3.46 -1.78
CA ARG A 69 0.23 4.22 -2.74
C ARG A 69 -0.94 4.84 -2.00
N ILE A 70 -1.23 6.09 -2.29
CA ILE A 70 -2.42 6.77 -1.80
C ILE A 70 -3.36 7.06 -2.96
N THR A 71 -4.65 6.96 -2.69
CA THR A 71 -5.73 7.35 -3.60
C THR A 71 -6.60 8.35 -2.86
N LEU A 72 -6.73 9.53 -3.43
CA LEU A 72 -7.50 10.61 -2.81
C LEU A 72 -8.94 10.58 -3.30
N LYS A 73 -9.86 10.75 -2.37
CA LYS A 73 -11.28 10.96 -2.67
C LYS A 73 -11.84 11.91 -1.62
N ASP A 74 -12.27 13.08 -2.08
CA ASP A 74 -12.76 14.16 -1.20
C ASP A 74 -11.68 14.53 -0.18
N ASP A 75 -11.95 14.43 1.12
CA ASP A 75 -11.02 14.73 2.19
C ASP A 75 -10.37 13.48 2.82
N GLU A 76 -10.42 12.35 2.09
CA GLU A 76 -9.87 11.07 2.56
C GLU A 76 -8.77 10.56 1.64
N ALA A 77 -7.78 9.91 2.23
CA ALA A 77 -6.73 9.20 1.50
C ALA A 77 -6.77 7.73 1.87
N LYS A 78 -7.01 6.89 0.88
CA LYS A 78 -6.93 5.44 1.03
C LYS A 78 -5.52 5.00 0.71
N ILE A 79 -4.93 4.17 1.57
CA ILE A 79 -3.56 3.69 1.37
C ILE A 79 -3.51 2.19 1.13
N GLY A 80 -2.57 1.78 0.30
CA GLY A 80 -2.14 0.40 0.16
C GLY A 80 -0.62 0.36 0.20
N TYR A 81 -0.05 -0.61 0.91
CA TYR A 81 1.39 -0.65 1.12
C TYR A 81 1.91 -2.08 1.12
N SER A 82 3.21 -2.22 0.93
CA SER A 82 3.90 -3.48 1.13
C SER A 82 5.35 -3.24 1.55
N ILE A 83 5.92 -4.23 2.23
CA ILE A 83 7.33 -4.25 2.61
C ILE A 83 7.98 -5.40 1.81
N CYS A 84 9.18 -5.17 1.31
CA CYS A 84 9.90 -6.20 0.54
C CYS A 84 10.17 -7.42 1.42
N ALA A 85 10.27 -8.60 0.78
CA ALA A 85 10.33 -9.88 1.49
C ALA A 85 11.48 -9.93 2.51
N GLU A 86 12.64 -9.38 2.15
CA GLU A 86 13.84 -9.42 3.00
C GLU A 86 13.73 -8.55 4.24
N LYS A 87 12.77 -7.65 4.27
CA LYS A 87 12.62 -6.68 5.37
C LYS A 87 11.37 -6.89 6.21
N ARG A 88 10.65 -7.98 5.97
CA ARG A 88 9.44 -8.31 6.75
C ARG A 88 9.81 -8.73 8.17
N ALA A 89 8.84 -8.57 9.09
CA ALA A 89 8.97 -8.92 10.51
C ALA A 89 10.04 -8.13 11.26
N LEU A 90 10.44 -6.97 10.75
CA LEU A 90 11.46 -6.10 11.37
C LEU A 90 10.88 -4.76 11.83
N GLY A 91 9.55 -4.60 11.81
CA GLY A 91 8.89 -3.38 12.25
C GLY A 91 8.77 -2.27 11.19
N TYR A 92 9.20 -2.51 9.96
CA TYR A 92 9.14 -1.51 8.90
C TYR A 92 7.71 -1.11 8.54
N GLY A 93 6.76 -2.05 8.59
CA GLY A 93 5.37 -1.76 8.25
C GLY A 93 4.75 -0.68 9.13
N ALA A 94 4.90 -0.82 10.44
CA ALA A 94 4.38 0.17 11.38
C ALA A 94 5.05 1.53 11.19
N LYS A 95 6.35 1.55 10.95
CA LYS A 95 7.09 2.80 10.70
C LYS A 95 6.63 3.47 9.41
N LEU A 96 6.42 2.69 8.35
CA LEU A 96 5.89 3.21 7.08
C LEU A 96 4.51 3.82 7.28
N LEU A 97 3.63 3.14 8.00
CA LEU A 97 2.27 3.63 8.25
C LEU A 97 2.25 4.93 9.06
N ALA A 98 3.18 5.09 9.99
CA ALA A 98 3.32 6.35 10.72
C ALA A 98 3.85 7.47 9.82
N LEU A 99 4.80 7.15 8.94
CA LEU A 99 5.37 8.15 8.02
C LEU A 99 4.36 8.61 6.97
N ILE A 100 3.55 7.70 6.43
CA ILE A 100 2.63 8.07 5.35
C ILE A 100 1.55 9.03 5.82
N SER A 101 1.01 8.86 7.02
CA SER A 101 0.00 9.80 7.52
C SER A 101 0.57 11.22 7.62
N LYS A 102 1.77 11.36 8.13
CA LYS A 102 2.45 12.66 8.20
C LYS A 102 2.69 13.25 6.83
N LYS A 103 3.12 12.41 5.88
CA LYS A 103 3.38 12.84 4.50
C LYS A 103 2.10 13.34 3.83
N VAL A 104 0.99 12.66 4.07
CA VAL A 104 -0.31 13.08 3.55
C VAL A 104 -0.72 14.43 4.13
N TRP A 105 -0.55 14.63 5.45
CA TRP A 105 -0.88 15.93 6.07
C TRP A 105 -0.06 17.06 5.45
N GLU A 106 1.20 16.80 5.11
CA GLU A 106 2.08 17.81 4.49
C GLU A 106 1.73 18.07 3.03
N ASP A 107 1.59 17.00 2.23
CA ASP A 107 1.42 17.12 0.78
C ASP A 107 -0.01 17.44 0.37
N PHE A 108 -0.99 17.06 1.20
CA PHE A 108 -2.42 17.23 0.91
C PHE A 108 -3.14 17.79 2.15
N PRO A 109 -2.95 19.09 2.46
CA PRO A 109 -3.47 19.65 3.71
C PRO A 109 -5.00 19.57 3.87
N HIS A 110 -5.74 19.39 2.78
CA HIS A 110 -7.21 19.26 2.85
C HIS A 110 -7.66 17.88 3.33
N VAL A 111 -6.77 16.89 3.33
CA VAL A 111 -7.12 15.52 3.75
C VAL A 111 -7.25 15.46 5.27
N LYS A 112 -8.34 14.86 5.74
CA LYS A 112 -8.64 14.74 7.17
C LYS A 112 -8.53 13.31 7.68
N LYS A 113 -8.50 12.32 6.79
CA LYS A 113 -8.47 10.92 7.18
C LYS A 113 -7.58 10.11 6.24
N VAL A 114 -6.72 9.29 6.83
CA VAL A 114 -5.93 8.28 6.12
C VAL A 114 -6.39 6.92 6.60
N TYR A 115 -6.72 6.02 5.67
CA TYR A 115 -7.21 4.70 6.06
C TYR A 115 -6.73 3.63 5.07
N GLY A 116 -6.71 2.39 5.55
CA GLY A 116 -6.43 1.23 4.72
C GLY A 116 -7.39 0.09 5.02
N GLU A 117 -7.56 -0.80 4.06
CA GLU A 117 -8.38 -1.99 4.19
C GLU A 117 -7.47 -3.20 4.31
N VAL A 118 -7.74 -4.09 5.25
CA VAL A 118 -6.90 -5.24 5.55
C VAL A 118 -7.76 -6.48 5.64
N LYS A 119 -7.36 -7.54 4.93
CA LYS A 119 -8.05 -8.83 5.01
C LYS A 119 -7.96 -9.40 6.43
N PRO A 120 -9.01 -10.10 6.90
CA PRO A 120 -9.01 -10.68 8.25
C PRO A 120 -7.85 -11.62 8.53
N GLU A 121 -7.37 -12.34 7.52
CA GLU A 121 -6.25 -13.28 7.66
C GLU A 121 -4.88 -12.60 7.65
N ASN A 122 -4.80 -11.32 7.28
CA ASN A 122 -3.54 -10.56 7.26
C ASN A 122 -3.27 -9.95 8.63
N THR A 123 -2.92 -10.80 9.60
CA THR A 123 -2.70 -10.36 10.98
C THR A 123 -1.50 -9.45 11.13
N ALA A 124 -0.46 -9.64 10.31
CA ALA A 124 0.74 -8.80 10.34
C ALA A 124 0.40 -7.34 10.03
N SER A 125 -0.42 -7.09 9.01
CA SER A 125 -0.82 -5.74 8.65
C SER A 125 -1.75 -5.12 9.70
N GLN A 126 -2.68 -5.91 10.26
CA GLN A 126 -3.54 -5.41 11.33
C GLN A 126 -2.72 -4.90 12.52
N LYS A 127 -1.72 -5.67 12.94
CA LYS A 127 -0.82 -5.27 14.03
C LYS A 127 -0.01 -4.03 13.68
N ALA A 128 0.46 -3.94 12.43
CA ALA A 128 1.22 -2.78 11.98
C ALA A 128 0.38 -1.50 12.04
N PHE A 129 -0.87 -1.55 11.58
CA PHE A 129 -1.77 -0.40 11.67
C PHE A 129 -2.01 0.03 13.10
N LEU A 130 -2.34 -0.92 13.98
CA LEU A 130 -2.59 -0.62 15.39
C LEU A 130 -1.35 -0.05 16.07
N HIS A 131 -0.19 -0.61 15.80
CA HIS A 131 1.08 -0.17 16.34
C HIS A 131 1.44 1.24 15.88
N ALA A 132 1.04 1.60 14.67
CA ALA A 132 1.27 2.94 14.12
C ALA A 132 0.25 3.99 14.60
N GLY A 133 -0.70 3.60 15.46
CA GLY A 133 -1.68 4.50 16.02
C GLY A 133 -2.99 4.60 15.25
N TYR A 134 -3.21 3.74 14.27
CA TYR A 134 -4.49 3.68 13.56
C TYR A 134 -5.52 2.93 14.41
N THR A 135 -6.79 3.22 14.17
CA THR A 135 -7.92 2.58 14.88
C THR A 135 -8.75 1.77 13.89
N GLU A 136 -9.13 0.56 14.26
CA GLU A 136 -10.09 -0.22 13.47
C GLU A 136 -11.47 0.42 13.63
N THR A 137 -12.12 0.77 12.53
CA THR A 137 -13.36 1.54 12.55
C THR A 137 -14.60 0.75 12.16
N TYR A 138 -14.48 -0.23 11.24
CA TYR A 138 -15.63 -1.06 10.86
C TYR A 138 -15.18 -2.37 10.24
N ARG A 139 -16.13 -3.29 10.12
CA ARG A 139 -15.92 -4.58 9.45
C ARG A 139 -16.93 -4.73 8.34
N VAL A 140 -16.55 -5.43 7.27
CA VAL A 140 -17.43 -5.72 6.15
C VAL A 140 -17.84 -7.19 6.21
N PHE A 141 -19.15 -7.45 6.12
CA PHE A 141 -19.70 -8.80 6.01
C PHE A 141 -20.37 -8.90 4.67
N GLU A 142 -20.05 -9.92 3.90
CA GLU A 142 -20.58 -10.06 2.54
C GLU A 142 -20.94 -11.52 2.23
N VAL A 143 -21.89 -11.67 1.33
CA VAL A 143 -22.16 -12.95 0.70
C VAL A 143 -22.19 -12.73 -0.79
N THR A 144 -21.55 -13.60 -1.54
CA THR A 144 -21.57 -13.54 -3.00
C THR A 144 -22.47 -14.63 -3.55
N LYS A 145 -23.14 -14.34 -4.67
CA LYS A 145 -23.88 -15.38 -5.39
C LYS A 145 -22.84 -16.28 -6.03
N GLY A 146 -22.44 -17.26 -5.29
CA GLY A 146 -21.29 -18.04 -5.63
C GLY A 146 -21.57 -19.42 -6.17
N LYS A 147 -20.50 -20.05 -6.57
CA LYS A 147 -20.46 -21.45 -6.97
C LYS A 147 -20.77 -22.31 -5.76
N GLY A 148 -21.67 -23.27 -5.90
CA GLY A 148 -22.00 -24.20 -4.84
C GLY A 148 -23.01 -23.70 -3.82
N CYS A 149 -23.53 -22.51 -3.98
CA CYS A 149 -24.63 -21.99 -3.17
C CYS A 149 -25.97 -22.41 -3.77
N ASN A 150 -26.24 -23.69 -3.76
CA ASN A 150 -27.46 -24.25 -4.37
C ASN A 150 -28.37 -24.83 -3.32
#